data_e434738b6d1fdeca817aa1b856a5347f
#
_entry.id   e434738b6d1fdeca817aa1b856a5347f
#
_cell.length_a   1.000
_cell.length_b   1.000
_cell.length_c   1.000
_cell.angle_alpha   90.00
_cell.angle_beta   90.00
_cell.angle_gamma   90.00
#
_symmetry.space_group_name_H-M   'P 1'
#
loop_
_entity.id
_entity.type
_entity.pdbx_description
1 polymer ?
#
loop_
_entity_poly.entity_id
_entity_poly.type
_entity_poly.pdbx_seq_one_letter_code
_entity_poly.pdbx_strand_id
1 'polypeptide(L)'
;MCIRDRIGTTLGLALGALLGLLPLFNRLVGPSFNTFKQISLFAWIPLISVWFGLGDVAKVTFLSLAALVPVVVNTCDGIRSTPASLLEVARVFGYSRWQTLLHVVLPAAAPSIFTGVYLALIYSWLATIGAEYLLVAGHGIGNTLIEGSEHFQMDLVIFGMFVIGMVGWSMNALARALERRLARHRFGAA
;
A
#
# COMPACT_ATOMS: atom_id res chain seq x y z
N MET A 1 12.91 -6.97 -3.30
CA MET A 1 11.51 -6.83 -2.89
C MET A 1 11.30 -6.54 -1.40
N CYS A 2 12.08 -7.06 -0.46
CA CYS A 2 11.74 -6.96 0.98
C CYS A 2 12.05 -5.65 1.72
N ILE A 3 13.00 -4.82 1.33
CA ILE A 3 13.36 -3.60 2.08
C ILE A 3 12.46 -2.42 1.69
N ARG A 4 12.16 -2.27 0.42
CA ARG A 4 11.34 -1.20 -0.18
C ARG A 4 9.90 -1.21 0.34
N ASP A 5 9.27 -2.38 0.29
CA ASP A 5 7.88 -2.56 0.73
C ASP A 5 7.74 -2.41 2.25
N ARG A 6 8.78 -2.77 3.01
CA ARG A 6 8.82 -2.57 4.46
C ARG A 6 8.81 -1.09 4.85
N ILE A 7 9.60 -0.26 4.18
CA ILE A 7 9.67 1.18 4.49
C ILE A 7 8.31 1.85 4.23
N GLY A 8 7.75 1.68 3.02
CA GLY A 8 6.45 2.25 2.66
C GLY A 8 5.31 1.74 3.57
N THR A 9 5.29 0.43 3.86
CA THR A 9 4.26 -0.18 4.70
C THR A 9 4.39 0.25 6.17
N THR A 10 5.59 0.26 6.76
CA THR A 10 5.77 0.66 8.16
C THR A 10 5.47 2.13 8.39
N LEU A 11 5.95 3.00 7.50
CA LEU A 11 5.61 4.43 7.54
C LEU A 11 4.12 4.65 7.31
N GLY A 12 3.52 3.91 6.38
CA GLY A 12 2.09 3.95 6.10
C GLY A 12 1.23 3.54 7.29
N LEU A 13 1.61 2.45 7.98
CA LEU A 13 0.93 2.00 9.20
C LEU A 13 1.05 3.02 10.33
N ALA A 14 2.24 3.57 10.55
CA ALA A 14 2.47 4.59 11.59
C ALA A 14 1.67 5.86 11.33
N LEU A 15 1.74 6.41 10.10
CA LEU A 15 0.99 7.59 9.69
C LEU A 15 -0.53 7.35 9.73
N GLY A 16 -0.99 6.22 9.21
CA GLY A 16 -2.41 5.85 9.24
C GLY A 16 -2.95 5.70 10.65
N ALA A 17 -2.16 5.09 11.55
CA ALA A 17 -2.51 4.97 12.96
C ALA A 17 -2.57 6.35 13.65
N LEU A 18 -1.60 7.23 13.42
CA LEU A 18 -1.62 8.60 13.95
C LEU A 18 -2.83 9.39 13.47
N LEU A 19 -3.15 9.32 12.17
CA LEU A 19 -4.32 9.98 11.58
C LEU A 19 -5.64 9.39 12.11
N GLY A 20 -5.67 8.09 12.36
CA GLY A 20 -6.87 7.40 12.87
C GLY A 20 -7.13 7.65 14.35
N LEU A 21 -6.07 7.63 15.19
CA LEU A 21 -6.18 7.70 16.64
C LEU A 21 -6.22 9.13 17.19
N LEU A 22 -5.50 10.08 16.55
CA LEU A 22 -5.32 11.43 17.04
C LEU A 22 -6.15 12.44 16.24
N PRO A 23 -7.31 12.91 16.76
CA PRO A 23 -8.16 13.85 16.04
C PRO A 23 -7.48 15.20 15.75
N LEU A 24 -6.60 15.66 16.63
CA LEU A 24 -5.82 16.86 16.43
C LEU A 24 -4.83 16.72 15.27
N PHE A 25 -4.09 15.60 15.22
CA PHE A 25 -3.16 15.31 14.14
C PHE A 25 -3.89 15.21 12.81
N ASN A 26 -5.07 14.59 12.81
CA ASN A 26 -5.89 14.51 11.59
C ASN A 26 -6.42 15.87 11.12
N ARG A 27 -6.76 16.78 12.03
CA ARG A 27 -7.17 18.15 11.64
C ARG A 27 -6.04 18.95 11.00
N LEU A 28 -4.81 18.75 11.45
CA LEU A 28 -3.63 19.46 10.96
C LEU A 28 -3.06 18.83 9.68
N VAL A 29 -2.85 17.53 9.68
CA VAL A 29 -2.15 16.80 8.60
C VAL A 29 -3.12 16.19 7.59
N GLY A 30 -4.35 15.85 8.02
CA GLY A 30 -5.34 15.20 7.17
C GLY A 30 -5.65 15.94 5.87
N PRO A 31 -5.92 17.26 5.89
CA PRO A 31 -6.16 18.02 4.65
C PRO A 31 -4.98 17.96 3.69
N SER A 32 -3.75 18.13 4.21
CA SER A 32 -2.52 18.06 3.41
C SER A 32 -2.31 16.66 2.81
N PHE A 33 -2.53 15.62 3.60
CA PHE A 33 -2.45 14.23 3.12
C PHE A 33 -3.55 13.93 2.08
N ASN A 34 -4.77 14.46 2.26
CA ASN A 34 -5.85 14.30 1.30
C ASN A 34 -5.54 14.98 -0.05
N THR A 35 -4.89 16.14 -0.03
CA THR A 35 -4.39 16.79 -1.24
C THR A 35 -3.26 15.98 -1.88
N PHE A 36 -2.31 15.53 -1.07
CA PHE A 36 -1.18 14.72 -1.51
C PHE A 36 -1.61 13.45 -2.25
N LYS A 37 -2.56 12.68 -1.72
CA LYS A 37 -3.05 11.45 -2.34
C LYS A 37 -3.80 11.64 -3.66
N GLN A 38 -4.25 12.87 -3.98
CA GLN A 38 -4.91 13.19 -5.26
C GLN A 38 -3.89 13.40 -6.39
N ILE A 39 -2.63 13.67 -6.04
CA ILE A 39 -1.57 13.82 -7.04
C ILE A 39 -1.26 12.44 -7.62
N SER A 40 -1.29 12.32 -8.94
CA SER A 40 -0.93 11.07 -9.61
C SER A 40 0.48 10.63 -9.21
N LEU A 41 0.63 9.34 -8.87
CA LEU A 41 1.93 8.77 -8.53
C LEU A 41 2.99 9.04 -9.61
N PHE A 42 2.60 8.96 -10.88
CA PHE A 42 3.51 9.21 -12.01
C PHE A 42 3.95 10.67 -12.12
N ALA A 43 3.18 11.63 -11.62
CA ALA A 43 3.57 13.04 -11.59
C ALA A 43 4.76 13.32 -10.66
N TRP A 44 5.06 12.40 -9.75
CA TRP A 44 6.23 12.51 -8.87
C TRP A 44 7.55 12.08 -9.52
N ILE A 45 7.51 11.37 -10.66
CA ILE A 45 8.71 10.84 -11.32
C ILE A 45 9.71 11.93 -11.68
N PRO A 46 9.32 13.05 -12.35
CA PRO A 46 10.27 14.11 -12.68
C PRO A 46 10.95 14.71 -11.44
N LEU A 47 10.18 14.89 -10.35
CA LEU A 47 10.71 15.44 -9.11
C LEU A 47 11.68 14.46 -8.43
N ILE A 48 11.32 13.19 -8.38
CA ILE A 48 12.16 12.13 -7.81
C ILE A 48 13.45 11.98 -8.62
N SER A 49 13.38 12.04 -9.96
CA SER A 49 14.56 11.94 -10.82
C SER A 49 15.50 13.12 -10.68
N VAL A 50 15.00 14.33 -10.43
CA VAL A 50 15.82 15.52 -10.17
C VAL A 50 16.52 15.42 -8.81
N TRP A 51 15.84 14.91 -7.77
CA TRP A 51 16.40 14.83 -6.42
C TRP A 51 17.37 13.66 -6.21
N PHE A 52 17.04 12.51 -6.76
CA PHE A 52 17.76 11.24 -6.50
C PHE A 52 18.51 10.72 -7.73
N GLY A 53 18.40 11.41 -8.87
CA GLY A 53 18.92 10.92 -10.14
C GLY A 53 18.11 9.77 -10.73
N LEU A 54 18.60 9.21 -11.84
CA LEU A 54 18.06 8.00 -12.45
C LEU A 54 18.80 6.80 -11.86
N GLY A 55 18.10 5.96 -11.08
CA GLY A 55 18.74 4.78 -10.48
C GLY A 55 17.89 4.12 -9.39
N ASP A 56 18.52 3.21 -8.65
CA ASP A 56 17.85 2.37 -7.64
C ASP A 56 17.22 3.18 -6.51
N VAL A 57 17.82 4.30 -6.10
CA VAL A 57 17.27 5.15 -5.03
C VAL A 57 15.96 5.79 -5.46
N ALA A 58 15.91 6.33 -6.68
CA ALA A 58 14.68 6.89 -7.25
C ALA A 58 13.58 5.82 -7.35
N LYS A 59 13.94 4.61 -7.82
CA LYS A 59 13.03 3.47 -7.91
C LYS A 59 12.49 3.05 -6.54
N VAL A 60 13.36 2.97 -5.53
CA VAL A 60 12.97 2.65 -4.14
C VAL A 60 12.01 3.70 -3.59
N THR A 61 12.31 4.98 -3.77
CA THR A 61 11.48 6.09 -3.31
C THR A 61 10.09 6.07 -3.96
N PHE A 62 10.05 5.91 -5.27
CA PHE A 62 8.81 5.83 -6.04
C PHE A 62 7.91 4.67 -5.60
N LEU A 63 8.49 3.48 -5.42
CA LEU A 63 7.77 2.29 -4.98
C LEU A 63 7.29 2.39 -3.53
N SER A 64 8.10 3.01 -2.65
CA SER A 64 7.70 3.28 -1.27
C SER A 64 6.51 4.23 -1.21
N LEU A 65 6.48 5.24 -2.10
CA LEU A 65 5.37 6.18 -2.21
C LEU A 65 4.10 5.47 -2.71
N ALA A 66 4.23 4.56 -3.68
CA ALA A 66 3.13 3.76 -4.19
C ALA A 66 2.46 2.90 -3.10
N ALA A 67 3.28 2.30 -2.23
CA ALA A 67 2.81 1.47 -1.12
C ALA A 67 2.22 2.29 0.04
N LEU A 68 2.75 3.49 0.29
CA LEU A 68 2.40 4.31 1.44
C LEU A 68 0.93 4.72 1.45
N VAL A 69 0.43 5.25 0.34
CA VAL A 69 -0.92 5.83 0.26
C VAL A 69 -2.02 4.81 0.62
N PRO A 70 -2.11 3.63 0.00
CA PRO A 70 -3.16 2.66 0.33
C PRO A 70 -3.07 2.16 1.77
N VAL A 71 -1.86 2.01 2.32
CA VAL A 71 -1.69 1.59 3.71
C VAL A 71 -2.18 2.66 4.68
N VAL A 72 -1.82 3.93 4.47
CA VAL A 72 -2.27 5.05 5.32
C VAL A 72 -3.80 5.14 5.33
N VAL A 73 -4.40 5.15 4.14
CA VAL A 73 -5.87 5.29 4.00
C VAL A 73 -6.59 4.15 4.70
N ASN A 74 -6.26 2.91 4.37
CA ASN A 74 -6.96 1.75 4.94
C ASN A 74 -6.70 1.58 6.44
N THR A 75 -5.52 1.95 6.94
CA THR A 75 -5.25 1.93 8.38
C THR A 75 -6.06 2.98 9.12
N CYS A 76 -6.10 4.20 8.60
CA CYS A 76 -6.87 5.29 9.17
C CYS A 76 -8.38 4.96 9.19
N ASP A 77 -8.91 4.51 8.05
CA ASP A 77 -10.32 4.16 7.91
C ASP A 77 -10.69 2.94 8.77
N GLY A 78 -9.83 1.94 8.85
CA GLY A 78 -10.04 0.77 9.72
C GLY A 78 -10.14 1.14 11.20
N ILE A 79 -9.29 2.04 11.67
CA ILE A 79 -9.33 2.52 13.06
C ILE A 79 -10.61 3.32 13.33
N ARG A 80 -11.01 4.18 12.39
CA ARG A 80 -12.19 5.04 12.52
C ARG A 80 -13.51 4.29 12.39
N SER A 81 -13.53 3.23 11.61
CA SER A 81 -14.72 2.39 11.41
C SER A 81 -14.99 1.44 12.59
N THR A 82 -14.16 1.48 13.66
CA THR A 82 -14.43 0.68 14.87
C THR A 82 -15.80 1.03 15.45
N PRO A 83 -16.73 0.07 15.59
CA PRO A 83 -18.09 0.31 16.09
C PRO A 83 -18.09 0.97 17.48
N ALA A 84 -18.90 2.01 17.65
CA ALA A 84 -19.02 2.71 18.94
C ALA A 84 -19.47 1.77 20.07
N SER A 85 -20.30 0.77 19.76
CA SER A 85 -20.76 -0.25 20.71
C SER A 85 -19.58 -1.02 21.34
N LEU A 86 -18.56 -1.37 20.57
CA LEU A 86 -17.37 -2.05 21.10
C LEU A 86 -16.56 -1.13 22.03
N LEU A 87 -16.50 0.15 21.74
CA LEU A 87 -15.82 1.14 22.58
C LEU A 87 -16.58 1.38 23.89
N GLU A 88 -17.91 1.37 23.85
CA GLU A 88 -18.77 1.46 25.06
C GLU A 88 -18.58 0.24 25.96
N VAL A 89 -18.60 -0.96 25.39
CA VAL A 89 -18.32 -2.20 26.15
C VAL A 89 -16.95 -2.12 26.81
N ALA A 90 -15.92 -1.68 26.11
CA ALA A 90 -14.58 -1.52 26.68
C ALA A 90 -14.55 -0.55 27.86
N ARG A 91 -15.35 0.53 27.81
CA ARG A 91 -15.50 1.48 28.93
C ARG A 91 -16.19 0.86 30.15
N VAL A 92 -17.25 0.09 29.91
CA VAL A 92 -17.96 -0.64 30.99
C VAL A 92 -17.03 -1.62 31.70
N PHE A 93 -16.16 -2.32 30.96
CA PHE A 93 -15.11 -3.19 31.53
C PHE A 93 -13.93 -2.44 32.16
N GLY A 94 -13.94 -1.11 32.17
CA GLY A 94 -12.88 -0.31 32.80
C GLY A 94 -11.55 -0.34 32.05
N TYR A 95 -11.54 -0.63 30.74
CA TYR A 95 -10.31 -0.69 29.97
C TYR A 95 -9.63 0.68 29.91
N SER A 96 -8.32 0.69 30.14
CA SER A 96 -7.49 1.86 29.88
C SER A 96 -7.41 2.15 28.36
N ARG A 97 -6.98 3.36 27.99
CA ARG A 97 -6.82 3.76 26.57
C ARG A 97 -5.95 2.80 25.77
N TRP A 98 -4.88 2.29 26.37
CA TRP A 98 -3.97 1.32 25.77
C TRP A 98 -4.62 -0.06 25.62
N GLN A 99 -5.37 -0.50 26.64
CA GLN A 99 -6.10 -1.77 26.56
C GLN A 99 -7.20 -1.71 25.50
N THR A 100 -7.94 -0.61 25.43
CA THR A 100 -8.96 -0.40 24.38
C THR A 100 -8.31 -0.42 23.00
N LEU A 101 -7.15 0.24 22.81
CA LEU A 101 -6.44 0.23 21.53
C LEU A 101 -6.01 -1.19 21.13
N LEU A 102 -5.35 -1.92 22.01
CA LEU A 102 -4.75 -3.22 21.68
C LEU A 102 -5.79 -4.36 21.59
N HIS A 103 -6.83 -4.33 22.44
CA HIS A 103 -7.78 -5.44 22.52
C HIS A 103 -9.08 -5.20 21.75
N VAL A 104 -9.40 -3.95 21.41
CA VAL A 104 -10.66 -3.62 20.71
C VAL A 104 -10.39 -2.97 19.35
N VAL A 105 -9.69 -1.84 19.32
CA VAL A 105 -9.52 -1.06 18.08
C VAL A 105 -8.64 -1.78 17.08
N LEU A 106 -7.48 -2.27 17.50
CA LEU A 106 -6.52 -2.91 16.60
C LEU A 106 -7.05 -4.23 16.00
N PRO A 107 -7.69 -5.13 16.78
CA PRO A 107 -8.36 -6.30 16.21
C PRO A 107 -9.53 -5.97 15.28
N ALA A 108 -10.31 -4.94 15.59
CA ALA A 108 -11.41 -4.48 14.74
C ALA A 108 -10.91 -3.86 13.44
N ALA A 109 -9.81 -3.10 13.49
CA ALA A 109 -9.19 -2.47 12.32
C ALA A 109 -8.36 -3.45 11.46
N ALA A 110 -7.98 -4.61 12.00
CA ALA A 110 -7.09 -5.55 11.34
C ALA A 110 -7.52 -5.94 9.91
N PRO A 111 -8.78 -6.25 9.59
CA PRO A 111 -9.19 -6.58 8.23
C PRO A 111 -8.91 -5.45 7.24
N SER A 112 -9.20 -4.19 7.64
CA SER A 112 -8.93 -3.01 6.82
C SER A 112 -7.43 -2.77 6.62
N ILE A 113 -6.63 -2.95 7.68
CA ILE A 113 -5.16 -2.87 7.61
C ILE A 113 -4.62 -3.92 6.62
N PHE A 114 -5.09 -5.15 6.67
CA PHE A 114 -4.71 -6.20 5.72
C PHE A 114 -5.08 -5.83 4.29
N THR A 115 -6.27 -5.27 4.07
CA THR A 115 -6.68 -4.74 2.76
C THR A 115 -5.72 -3.65 2.29
N GLY A 116 -5.31 -2.74 3.17
CA GLY A 116 -4.31 -1.70 2.86
C GLY A 116 -2.97 -2.27 2.42
N VAL A 117 -2.45 -3.26 3.14
CA VAL A 117 -1.20 -3.95 2.80
C VAL A 117 -1.33 -4.71 1.47
N TYR A 118 -2.45 -5.37 1.26
CA TYR A 118 -2.75 -6.06 0.01
C TYR A 118 -2.79 -5.10 -1.19
N LEU A 119 -3.47 -3.97 -1.06
CA LEU A 119 -3.50 -2.95 -2.09
C LEU A 119 -2.10 -2.36 -2.33
N ALA A 120 -1.30 -2.16 -1.29
CA ALA A 120 0.08 -1.72 -1.42
C ALA A 120 0.93 -2.67 -2.28
N LEU A 121 0.76 -3.98 -2.15
CA LEU A 121 1.45 -4.97 -2.98
C LEU A 121 1.05 -4.83 -4.46
N ILE A 122 -0.24 -4.65 -4.74
CA ILE A 122 -0.73 -4.45 -6.12
C ILE A 122 -0.17 -3.15 -6.70
N TYR A 123 -0.28 -2.04 -5.96
CA TYR A 123 0.22 -0.74 -6.42
C TYR A 123 1.74 -0.73 -6.60
N SER A 124 2.49 -1.40 -5.70
CA SER A 124 3.94 -1.57 -5.85
C SER A 124 4.31 -2.38 -7.10
N TRP A 125 3.53 -3.42 -7.42
CA TRP A 125 3.74 -4.19 -8.66
C TRP A 125 3.53 -3.32 -9.90
N LEU A 126 2.42 -2.61 -9.98
CA LEU A 126 2.13 -1.69 -11.09
C LEU A 126 3.16 -0.57 -11.18
N ALA A 127 3.55 -0.01 -10.04
CA ALA A 127 4.57 1.03 -9.97
C ALA A 127 5.96 0.51 -10.39
N THR A 128 6.29 -0.77 -10.15
CA THR A 128 7.56 -1.35 -10.62
C THR A 128 7.66 -1.30 -12.13
N ILE A 129 6.59 -1.69 -12.83
CA ILE A 129 6.53 -1.66 -14.29
C ILE A 129 6.64 -0.21 -14.80
N GLY A 130 5.90 0.71 -14.18
CA GLY A 130 5.95 2.14 -14.52
C GLY A 130 7.33 2.77 -14.23
N ALA A 131 8.00 2.36 -13.15
CA ALA A 131 9.35 2.82 -12.84
C ALA A 131 10.38 2.30 -13.84
N GLU A 132 10.28 1.06 -14.28
CA GLU A 132 11.14 0.51 -15.33
C GLU A 132 10.93 1.22 -16.66
N TYR A 133 9.68 1.58 -16.98
CA TYR A 133 9.33 2.30 -18.19
C TYR A 133 9.85 3.74 -18.21
N LEU A 134 9.75 4.47 -17.10
CA LEU A 134 9.99 5.91 -17.04
C LEU A 134 11.36 6.31 -16.47
N LEU A 135 11.91 5.50 -15.53
CA LEU A 135 13.19 5.80 -14.89
C LEU A 135 14.38 5.09 -15.56
N VAL A 136 14.13 4.30 -16.61
CA VAL A 136 15.17 3.58 -17.40
C VAL A 136 16.19 2.85 -16.50
N ALA A 137 15.73 2.40 -15.33
CA ALA A 137 16.59 1.80 -14.31
C ALA A 137 16.52 0.26 -14.37
N GLY A 138 17.50 -0.36 -14.98
CA GLY A 138 17.72 -1.81 -14.99
C GLY A 138 17.11 -2.57 -16.18
N HIS A 139 17.34 -3.88 -16.21
CA HIS A 139 16.79 -4.79 -17.22
C HIS A 139 15.54 -5.47 -16.61
N GLY A 140 14.35 -5.00 -16.96
CA GLY A 140 13.09 -5.52 -16.47
C GLY A 140 12.07 -5.71 -17.59
N ILE A 141 10.92 -6.30 -17.25
CA ILE A 141 9.81 -6.53 -18.21
C ILE A 141 9.32 -5.19 -18.79
N GLY A 142 9.36 -4.10 -18.01
CA GLY A 142 9.02 -2.77 -18.48
C GLY A 142 9.91 -2.29 -19.62
N ASN A 143 11.23 -2.48 -19.52
CA ASN A 143 12.17 -2.13 -20.59
C ASN A 143 11.96 -2.99 -21.85
N THR A 144 11.70 -4.27 -21.69
CA THR A 144 11.40 -5.16 -22.81
C THR A 144 10.15 -4.69 -23.59
N LEU A 145 9.14 -4.16 -22.88
CA LEU A 145 7.96 -3.57 -23.50
C LEU A 145 8.29 -2.29 -24.29
N ILE A 146 9.20 -1.45 -23.77
CA ILE A 146 9.66 -0.24 -24.49
C ILE A 146 10.40 -0.64 -25.76
N GLU A 147 11.41 -1.49 -25.64
CA GLU A 147 12.18 -1.98 -26.78
C GLU A 147 11.29 -2.61 -27.85
N GLY A 148 10.31 -3.46 -27.43
CA GLY A 148 9.34 -4.02 -28.35
C GLY A 148 8.47 -2.98 -29.04
N SER A 149 8.05 -1.95 -28.31
CA SER A 149 7.26 -0.84 -28.84
C SER A 149 8.06 0.01 -29.83
N GLU A 150 9.31 0.36 -29.50
CA GLU A 150 10.21 1.18 -30.33
C GLU A 150 10.59 0.46 -31.64
N HIS A 151 10.73 -0.87 -31.59
CA HIS A 151 11.07 -1.68 -32.75
C HIS A 151 9.84 -2.25 -33.47
N PHE A 152 8.62 -1.82 -33.12
CA PHE A 152 7.35 -2.31 -33.68
C PHE A 152 7.17 -3.86 -33.58
N GLN A 153 7.81 -4.48 -32.59
CA GLN A 153 7.69 -5.92 -32.31
C GLN A 153 6.46 -6.17 -31.42
N MET A 154 5.28 -6.16 -32.03
CA MET A 154 4.01 -6.28 -31.31
C MET A 154 3.82 -7.63 -30.62
N ASP A 155 4.43 -8.68 -31.11
CA ASP A 155 4.49 -10.01 -30.51
C ASP A 155 5.18 -9.97 -29.13
N LEU A 156 6.30 -9.26 -29.01
CA LEU A 156 7.04 -9.07 -27.77
C LEU A 156 6.21 -8.25 -26.76
N VAL A 157 5.56 -7.19 -27.22
CA VAL A 157 4.70 -6.34 -26.39
C VAL A 157 3.53 -7.14 -25.83
N ILE A 158 2.81 -7.89 -26.66
CA ILE A 158 1.67 -8.71 -26.24
C ILE A 158 2.11 -9.81 -25.27
N PHE A 159 3.25 -10.46 -25.53
CA PHE A 159 3.82 -11.46 -24.63
C PHE A 159 4.16 -10.85 -23.26
N GLY A 160 4.82 -9.68 -23.24
CA GLY A 160 5.14 -8.96 -22.00
C GLY A 160 3.89 -8.58 -21.20
N MET A 161 2.85 -8.08 -21.86
CA MET A 161 1.55 -7.78 -21.23
C MET A 161 0.92 -9.04 -20.61
N PHE A 162 0.97 -10.17 -21.30
CA PHE A 162 0.46 -11.44 -20.79
C PHE A 162 1.21 -11.90 -19.54
N VAL A 163 2.54 -11.82 -19.56
CA VAL A 163 3.38 -12.17 -18.39
C VAL A 163 3.07 -11.26 -17.20
N ILE A 164 2.98 -9.94 -17.41
CA ILE A 164 2.61 -8.99 -16.35
C ILE A 164 1.25 -9.32 -15.74
N GLY A 165 0.27 -9.64 -16.60
CA GLY A 165 -1.08 -10.02 -16.16
C GLY A 165 -1.08 -11.32 -15.35
N MET A 166 -0.33 -12.33 -15.78
CA MET A 166 -0.20 -13.60 -15.05
C MET A 166 0.46 -13.44 -13.68
N VAL A 167 1.54 -12.66 -13.61
CA VAL A 167 2.22 -12.38 -12.34
C VAL A 167 1.32 -11.59 -11.41
N GLY A 168 0.66 -10.54 -11.89
CA GLY A 168 -0.30 -9.76 -11.12
C GLY A 168 -1.47 -10.60 -10.61
N TRP A 169 -2.02 -11.48 -11.45
CA TRP A 169 -3.07 -12.41 -11.07
C TRP A 169 -2.60 -13.41 -9.99
N SER A 170 -1.42 -13.97 -10.14
CA SER A 170 -0.85 -14.93 -9.18
C SER A 170 -0.59 -14.28 -7.81
N MET A 171 -0.03 -13.07 -7.80
CA MET A 171 0.16 -12.27 -6.57
C MET A 171 -1.17 -11.98 -5.88
N ASN A 172 -2.18 -11.58 -6.65
CA ASN A 172 -3.53 -11.32 -6.17
C ASN A 172 -4.16 -12.58 -5.56
N ALA A 173 -4.08 -13.71 -6.26
CA ALA A 173 -4.62 -14.98 -5.78
C ALA A 173 -3.94 -15.44 -4.47
N LEU A 174 -2.61 -15.30 -4.39
CA LEU A 174 -1.84 -15.65 -3.19
C LEU A 174 -2.20 -14.77 -2.00
N ALA A 175 -2.28 -13.45 -2.20
CA ALA A 175 -2.62 -12.50 -1.15
C ALA A 175 -4.04 -12.74 -0.60
N ARG A 176 -5.03 -12.98 -1.46
CA ARG A 176 -6.40 -13.37 -1.04
C ARG A 176 -6.42 -14.70 -0.29
N ALA A 177 -5.60 -15.67 -0.71
CA ALA A 177 -5.52 -16.96 -0.01
C ALA A 177 -4.94 -16.79 1.40
N LEU A 178 -3.93 -15.94 1.57
CA LEU A 178 -3.37 -15.58 2.88
C LEU A 178 -4.40 -14.87 3.77
N GLU A 179 -5.09 -13.88 3.22
CA GLU A 179 -6.15 -13.15 3.93
C GLU A 179 -7.24 -14.09 4.46
N ARG A 180 -7.74 -14.99 3.61
CA ARG A 180 -8.74 -16.01 4.00
C ARG A 180 -8.24 -16.94 5.09
N ARG A 181 -6.97 -17.35 5.06
CA ARG A 181 -6.38 -18.19 6.11
C ARG A 181 -6.28 -17.44 7.43
N LEU A 182 -5.82 -16.20 7.43
CA LEU A 182 -5.70 -15.36 8.61
C LEU A 182 -7.07 -14.99 9.22
N ALA A 183 -8.05 -14.67 8.36
CA ALA A 183 -9.41 -14.39 8.79
C ALA A 183 -10.09 -15.63 9.41
N ARG A 184 -9.91 -16.82 8.83
CA ARG A 184 -10.46 -18.08 9.39
C ARG A 184 -9.93 -18.40 10.79
N HIS A 185 -8.67 -18.14 11.06
CA HIS A 185 -8.09 -18.39 12.40
C HIS A 185 -8.59 -17.44 13.48
N ARG A 186 -9.12 -16.25 13.12
CA ARG A 186 -9.63 -15.27 14.08
C ARG A 186 -11.14 -15.30 14.30
N PHE A 187 -11.92 -15.73 13.32
CA PHE A 187 -13.38 -15.75 13.39
C PHE A 187 -13.98 -17.17 13.45
N GLY A 188 -13.16 -18.21 13.45
CA GLY A 188 -13.58 -19.61 13.47
C GLY A 188 -13.63 -20.23 14.88
N ALA A 189 -13.62 -19.44 15.95
CA ALA A 189 -13.74 -19.88 17.33
C ALA A 189 -14.96 -19.23 18.01
N ALA A 190 -16.12 -19.24 17.33
CA ALA A 190 -17.41 -18.94 17.91
C ALA A 190 -18.43 -19.94 17.36
#